data_686a69e6b6e20999e486a7b117aa8b0c
#
_entry.id   686a69e6b6e20999e486a7b117aa8b0c
#
_cell.length_a   1.000
_cell.length_b   1.000
_cell.length_c   1.000
_cell.angle_alpha   90.00
_cell.angle_beta   90.00
_cell.angle_gamma   90.00
#
_symmetry.space_group_name_H-M   'P 1'
#
loop_
_entity.id
_entity.type
_entity.pdbx_description
1 polymer ?
#
loop_
_entity_poly.entity_id
_entity_poly.type
_entity_poly.pdbx_seq_one_letter_code
_entity_poly.pdbx_strand_id
1 'polypeptide(L)'
;MSVAFTSLGMFSRRTNWDRQPNRLTELLEARRAAGQPVFDLTISNPTELGIDYPERELLAALSNPQALRYRPEPRGLLSAREVICRYYREKELCVDPSNVFLTAGTSESYSLIFKLLCNAGEGVLVPRPSYPLFDYLAQVNDVKLRHYHLRCYDSEWRLDIDRESAEGAKAVVIVNPHNPTGAFLKRPEHQEIVGVAKENGPALIVDEVFLDYPLAQDDRRFGSTAGDAEALTFTLNGLSKLAGLPQMKLGWIVVSGPPPLAAEAMARLEILCDTYLSVNSPVQVALPPLMKTGGRVRSQILQRVKSNYETLRKATLNSPCSVLNVEGGWYAVLRAPQTKSDEEWAIRLLEKAGIYVYPGYFFDFDEHKYLVVSLLPNEQAFASSVQSLVAIVEQNCQTE
;
A
#
# COMPACT_ATOMS: atom_id res chain seq x y z
N MET A 1 -34.92 -32.76 2.01
CA MET A 1 -33.50 -33.17 1.92
C MET A 1 -32.86 -32.28 0.91
N SER A 2 -32.19 -31.20 1.38
CA SER A 2 -31.40 -30.29 0.54
C SER A 2 -30.05 -30.95 0.29
N VAL A 3 -29.75 -31.29 -0.95
CA VAL A 3 -28.43 -31.79 -1.36
C VAL A 3 -27.47 -30.59 -1.29
N ALA A 4 -26.69 -30.52 -0.21
CA ALA A 4 -25.55 -29.61 -0.14
C ALA A 4 -24.57 -30.08 -1.22
N PHE A 5 -24.54 -29.37 -2.34
CA PHE A 5 -23.51 -29.51 -3.34
C PHE A 5 -22.16 -29.06 -2.68
N THR A 6 -21.38 -30.03 -2.25
CA THR A 6 -20.00 -29.82 -1.89
C THR A 6 -19.22 -29.49 -3.18
N SER A 7 -19.11 -28.19 -3.49
CA SER A 7 -18.35 -27.65 -4.64
C SER A 7 -16.81 -27.80 -4.50
N LEU A 8 -16.36 -28.60 -3.54
CA LEU A 8 -14.97 -28.76 -3.11
C LEU A 8 -14.03 -29.39 -4.15
N GLY A 9 -14.53 -29.84 -5.30
CA GLY A 9 -13.69 -30.45 -6.34
C GLY A 9 -13.52 -29.65 -7.63
N MET A 10 -14.36 -28.62 -7.87
CA MET A 10 -14.36 -27.87 -9.14
C MET A 10 -13.42 -26.66 -9.12
N PHE A 11 -13.28 -26.00 -7.98
CA PHE A 11 -12.50 -24.76 -7.87
C PHE A 11 -11.11 -25.00 -7.31
N SER A 12 -10.15 -24.17 -7.73
CA SER A 12 -8.79 -24.21 -7.22
C SER A 12 -8.76 -23.89 -5.71
N ARG A 13 -7.89 -24.58 -4.96
CA ARG A 13 -7.64 -24.28 -3.54
C ARG A 13 -7.10 -22.86 -3.33
N ARG A 14 -6.50 -22.25 -4.35
CA ARG A 14 -6.02 -20.86 -4.35
C ARG A 14 -7.12 -19.83 -4.13
N THR A 15 -8.37 -20.19 -4.38
CA THR A 15 -9.53 -19.31 -4.27
C THR A 15 -10.51 -19.75 -3.18
N ASN A 16 -10.05 -20.60 -2.25
CA ASN A 16 -10.87 -21.11 -1.14
C ASN A 16 -10.81 -20.14 0.06
N TRP A 17 -11.31 -18.92 -0.15
CA TRP A 17 -11.40 -17.92 0.90
C TRP A 17 -12.71 -18.06 1.69
N ASP A 18 -12.66 -17.68 2.97
CA ASP A 18 -13.89 -17.41 3.72
C ASP A 18 -14.57 -16.18 3.11
N ARG A 19 -15.85 -16.32 2.78
CA ARG A 19 -16.69 -15.28 2.17
C ARG A 19 -17.79 -14.82 3.10
N GLN A 20 -17.79 -15.30 4.35
CA GLN A 20 -18.76 -14.83 5.33
C GLN A 20 -18.38 -13.42 5.78
N PRO A 21 -19.33 -12.48 5.79
CA PRO A 21 -19.05 -11.16 6.35
C PRO A 21 -18.77 -11.29 7.85
N ASN A 22 -17.82 -10.52 8.34
CA ASN A 22 -17.61 -10.42 9.77
C ASN A 22 -18.67 -9.51 10.42
N ARG A 23 -18.77 -9.55 11.75
CA ARG A 23 -19.76 -8.79 12.52
C ARG A 23 -19.72 -7.28 12.24
N LEU A 24 -18.54 -6.70 12.05
CA LEU A 24 -18.39 -5.27 11.75
C LEU A 24 -18.96 -4.94 10.36
N THR A 25 -18.72 -5.81 9.36
CA THR A 25 -19.27 -5.68 8.00
C THR A 25 -20.80 -5.82 8.01
N GLU A 26 -21.34 -6.81 8.72
CA GLU A 26 -22.80 -6.99 8.84
C GLU A 26 -23.46 -5.74 9.44
N LEU A 27 -22.87 -5.18 10.50
CA LEU A 27 -23.37 -3.97 11.13
C LEU A 27 -23.33 -2.76 10.18
N LEU A 28 -22.23 -2.60 9.43
CA LEU A 28 -22.07 -1.53 8.44
C LEU A 28 -23.15 -1.63 7.35
N GLU A 29 -23.37 -2.81 6.81
CA GLU A 29 -24.39 -3.07 5.79
C GLU A 29 -25.82 -2.82 6.33
N ALA A 30 -26.11 -3.27 7.55
CA ALA A 30 -27.39 -3.01 8.20
C ALA A 30 -27.67 -1.51 8.39
N ARG A 31 -26.66 -0.72 8.82
CA ARG A 31 -26.80 0.73 8.95
C ARG A 31 -27.06 1.41 7.60
N ARG A 32 -26.30 1.03 6.57
CA ARG A 32 -26.47 1.55 5.19
C ARG A 32 -27.87 1.22 4.65
N ALA A 33 -28.33 -0.02 4.83
CA ALA A 33 -29.67 -0.45 4.42
C ALA A 33 -30.80 0.33 5.16
N ALA A 34 -30.57 0.68 6.43
CA ALA A 34 -31.49 1.49 7.22
C ALA A 34 -31.42 3.00 6.92
N GLY A 35 -30.58 3.45 5.97
CA GLY A 35 -30.38 4.85 5.65
C GLY A 35 -29.75 5.68 6.76
N GLN A 36 -29.08 5.04 7.71
CA GLN A 36 -28.42 5.71 8.82
C GLN A 36 -27.07 6.29 8.35
N PRO A 37 -26.66 7.48 8.85
CA PRO A 37 -25.41 8.08 8.45
C PRO A 37 -24.20 7.21 8.85
N VAL A 38 -23.23 7.13 7.95
CA VAL A 38 -21.93 6.49 8.17
C VAL A 38 -20.82 7.47 7.83
N PHE A 39 -19.97 7.74 8.78
CA PHE A 39 -18.75 8.52 8.64
C PHE A 39 -17.58 7.55 8.45
N ASP A 40 -17.23 7.33 7.20
CA ASP A 40 -16.24 6.32 6.83
C ASP A 40 -14.82 6.89 6.90
N LEU A 41 -14.10 6.55 7.96
CA LEU A 41 -12.69 6.88 8.17
C LEU A 41 -11.74 5.80 7.61
N THR A 42 -12.22 4.93 6.72
CA THR A 42 -11.39 3.90 6.06
C THR A 42 -11.12 4.20 4.59
N ILE A 43 -11.80 5.20 4.02
CA ILE A 43 -11.76 5.52 2.59
C ILE A 43 -10.33 5.81 2.13
N SER A 44 -9.89 5.09 1.10
CA SER A 44 -8.59 5.24 0.45
C SER A 44 -8.66 5.62 -1.03
N ASN A 45 -9.87 5.98 -1.51
CA ASN A 45 -10.11 6.40 -2.88
C ASN A 45 -10.12 7.93 -2.97
N PRO A 46 -9.06 8.60 -3.45
CA PRO A 46 -9.00 10.06 -3.49
C PRO A 46 -10.00 10.68 -4.50
N THR A 47 -10.50 9.89 -5.48
CA THR A 47 -11.40 10.39 -6.51
C THR A 47 -12.82 10.71 -6.00
N GLU A 48 -13.17 10.24 -4.80
CA GLU A 48 -14.50 10.41 -4.19
C GLU A 48 -14.50 11.39 -3.01
N LEU A 49 -13.38 12.07 -2.74
CA LEU A 49 -13.19 12.84 -1.52
C LEU A 49 -13.06 14.37 -1.74
N GLY A 50 -13.57 14.86 -2.87
CA GLY A 50 -13.58 16.29 -3.18
C GLY A 50 -12.16 16.86 -3.39
N ILE A 51 -11.24 16.05 -3.88
CA ILE A 51 -9.96 16.53 -4.43
C ILE A 51 -10.26 17.12 -5.81
N ASP A 52 -9.69 18.28 -6.09
CA ASP A 52 -9.88 18.94 -7.39
C ASP A 52 -9.00 18.27 -8.46
N TYR A 53 -9.67 17.54 -9.35
CA TYR A 53 -9.04 16.91 -10.50
C TYR A 53 -9.18 17.82 -11.71
N PRO A 54 -8.09 18.17 -12.41
CA PRO A 54 -8.16 18.97 -13.64
C PRO A 54 -8.70 18.13 -14.81
N GLU A 55 -10.01 17.91 -14.81
CA GLU A 55 -10.72 16.98 -15.69
C GLU A 55 -10.39 17.19 -17.17
N ARG A 56 -10.43 18.45 -17.63
CA ARG A 56 -10.17 18.79 -19.04
C ARG A 56 -8.76 18.34 -19.46
N GLU A 57 -7.75 18.53 -18.61
CA GLU A 57 -6.38 18.16 -18.93
C GLU A 57 -6.19 16.64 -18.92
N LEU A 58 -6.82 15.95 -17.94
CA LEU A 58 -6.75 14.50 -17.82
C LEU A 58 -7.45 13.81 -19.00
N LEU A 59 -8.65 14.26 -19.37
CA LEU A 59 -9.39 13.71 -20.51
C LEU A 59 -8.67 13.99 -21.83
N ALA A 60 -8.14 15.20 -22.02
CA ALA A 60 -7.34 15.52 -23.21
C ALA A 60 -6.10 14.65 -23.35
N ALA A 61 -5.44 14.28 -22.25
CA ALA A 61 -4.29 13.38 -22.26
C ALA A 61 -4.63 12.00 -22.84
N LEU A 62 -5.83 11.49 -22.54
CA LEU A 62 -6.29 10.18 -23.03
C LEU A 62 -6.75 10.21 -24.48
N SER A 63 -7.04 11.39 -25.05
CA SER A 63 -7.51 11.55 -26.41
C SER A 63 -6.41 11.62 -27.47
N ASN A 64 -5.23 11.10 -27.17
CA ASN A 64 -4.10 11.13 -28.10
C ASN A 64 -4.27 10.09 -29.24
N PRO A 65 -4.20 10.48 -30.55
CA PRO A 65 -4.34 9.56 -31.68
C PRO A 65 -3.33 8.40 -31.69
N GLN A 66 -2.17 8.54 -31.07
CA GLN A 66 -1.19 7.45 -30.94
C GLN A 66 -1.73 6.27 -30.11
N ALA A 67 -2.72 6.50 -29.26
CA ALA A 67 -3.39 5.47 -28.49
C ALA A 67 -4.12 4.42 -29.36
N LEU A 68 -4.44 4.76 -30.61
CA LEU A 68 -5.08 3.85 -31.58
C LEU A 68 -4.11 2.83 -32.20
N ARG A 69 -2.82 2.97 -31.96
CA ARG A 69 -1.80 2.07 -32.53
C ARG A 69 -1.46 0.97 -31.53
N TYR A 70 -1.67 -0.26 -31.93
CA TYR A 70 -1.22 -1.42 -31.17
C TYR A 70 0.29 -1.62 -31.32
N ARG A 71 1.01 -1.52 -30.21
CA ARG A 71 2.44 -1.77 -30.10
C ARG A 71 2.69 -2.66 -28.89
N PRO A 72 2.79 -3.96 -29.07
CA PRO A 72 3.01 -4.90 -27.98
C PRO A 72 4.48 -4.86 -27.53
N GLU A 73 4.80 -3.98 -26.62
CA GLU A 73 6.12 -3.91 -25.99
C GLU A 73 6.04 -4.54 -24.59
N PRO A 74 6.69 -5.69 -24.32
CA PRO A 74 6.59 -6.40 -23.06
C PRO A 74 6.94 -5.54 -21.83
N ARG A 75 7.93 -4.66 -21.98
CA ARG A 75 8.32 -3.71 -20.92
C ARG A 75 7.45 -2.45 -20.87
N GLY A 76 6.53 -2.29 -21.81
CA GLY A 76 5.77 -1.07 -22.05
C GLY A 76 6.52 -0.07 -22.95
N LEU A 77 5.79 0.92 -23.48
CA LEU A 77 6.31 1.90 -24.43
C LEU A 77 7.57 2.61 -23.89
N LEU A 78 8.62 2.71 -24.70
CA LEU A 78 9.86 3.39 -24.32
C LEU A 78 9.58 4.83 -23.84
N SER A 79 8.71 5.56 -24.54
CA SER A 79 8.35 6.93 -24.15
C SER A 79 7.73 7.04 -22.76
N ALA A 80 6.97 6.03 -22.32
CA ALA A 80 6.41 5.97 -20.97
C ALA A 80 7.50 5.64 -19.95
N ARG A 81 8.39 4.69 -20.27
CA ARG A 81 9.51 4.31 -19.38
C ARG A 81 10.49 5.47 -19.17
N GLU A 82 10.74 6.28 -20.19
CA GLU A 82 11.53 7.51 -20.08
C GLU A 82 10.91 8.57 -19.15
N VAL A 83 9.58 8.65 -19.09
CA VAL A 83 8.88 9.52 -18.10
C VAL A 83 9.17 9.06 -16.68
N ILE A 84 9.14 7.75 -16.44
CA ILE A 84 9.45 7.17 -15.14
C ILE A 84 10.92 7.44 -14.78
N CYS A 85 11.84 7.30 -15.73
CA CYS A 85 13.25 7.64 -15.49
C CYS A 85 13.45 9.13 -15.15
N ARG A 86 12.65 10.03 -15.74
CA ARG A 86 12.67 11.46 -15.35
C ARG A 86 12.22 11.68 -13.91
N TYR A 87 11.16 10.98 -13.47
CA TYR A 87 10.71 11.03 -12.08
C TYR A 87 11.80 10.62 -11.10
N TYR A 88 12.55 9.54 -11.38
CA TYR A 88 13.67 9.14 -10.52
C TYR A 88 14.86 10.12 -10.61
N ARG A 89 15.09 10.72 -11.77
CA ARG A 89 16.15 11.75 -11.95
C ARG A 89 15.88 12.99 -11.09
N GLU A 90 14.63 13.40 -10.93
CA GLU A 90 14.22 14.47 -10.01
C GLU A 90 14.54 14.14 -8.54
N LYS A 91 14.75 12.88 -8.22
CA LYS A 91 15.21 12.35 -6.92
C LYS A 91 16.71 12.03 -6.90
N GLU A 92 17.47 12.56 -7.87
CA GLU A 92 18.90 12.34 -8.00
C GLU A 92 19.32 10.87 -8.24
N LEU A 93 18.40 10.05 -8.76
CA LEU A 93 18.64 8.65 -9.10
C LEU A 93 18.73 8.45 -10.61
N CYS A 94 19.72 7.65 -11.04
CA CYS A 94 19.91 7.29 -12.44
C CYS A 94 19.30 5.91 -12.71
N VAL A 95 18.13 5.89 -13.34
CA VAL A 95 17.43 4.67 -13.76
C VAL A 95 17.48 4.58 -15.28
N ASP A 96 17.94 3.44 -15.82
CA ASP A 96 17.91 3.17 -17.25
C ASP A 96 16.48 2.73 -17.67
N PRO A 97 15.94 3.24 -18.79
CA PRO A 97 14.65 2.80 -19.30
C PRO A 97 14.55 1.29 -19.57
N SER A 98 15.67 0.61 -19.82
CA SER A 98 15.68 -0.86 -20.00
C SER A 98 15.39 -1.63 -18.71
N ASN A 99 15.57 -1.00 -17.54
CA ASN A 99 15.31 -1.60 -16.23
C ASN A 99 13.85 -1.40 -15.75
N VAL A 100 13.03 -0.67 -16.54
CA VAL A 100 11.65 -0.33 -16.18
C VAL A 100 10.68 -1.25 -16.90
N PHE A 101 9.73 -1.84 -16.15
CA PHE A 101 8.63 -2.66 -16.63
C PHE A 101 7.30 -2.05 -16.22
N LEU A 102 6.41 -1.77 -17.15
CA LEU A 102 5.07 -1.28 -16.86
C LEU A 102 4.15 -2.40 -16.44
N THR A 103 3.27 -2.13 -15.50
CA THR A 103 2.24 -3.06 -15.01
C THR A 103 0.91 -2.33 -14.83
N ALA A 104 -0.20 -3.06 -14.71
CA ALA A 104 -1.52 -2.47 -14.44
C ALA A 104 -1.67 -1.98 -12.98
N GLY A 105 -0.63 -2.08 -12.17
CA GLY A 105 -0.56 -1.64 -10.78
C GLY A 105 0.36 -2.53 -9.95
N THR A 106 0.68 -2.11 -8.72
CA THR A 106 1.63 -2.84 -7.86
C THR A 106 1.15 -4.24 -7.47
N SER A 107 -0.17 -4.48 -7.39
CA SER A 107 -0.71 -5.84 -7.17
C SER A 107 -0.31 -6.81 -8.30
N GLU A 108 -0.32 -6.37 -9.55
CA GLU A 108 0.19 -7.16 -10.65
C GLU A 108 1.72 -7.30 -10.58
N SER A 109 2.43 -6.22 -10.22
CA SER A 109 3.88 -6.27 -10.00
C SER A 109 4.27 -7.35 -9.00
N TYR A 110 3.60 -7.42 -7.85
CA TYR A 110 3.81 -8.50 -6.87
C TYR A 110 3.57 -9.88 -7.49
N SER A 111 2.46 -10.04 -8.21
CA SER A 111 2.12 -11.33 -8.83
C SER A 111 3.16 -11.79 -9.87
N LEU A 112 3.69 -10.85 -10.67
CA LEU A 112 4.74 -11.14 -11.64
C LEU A 112 6.06 -11.52 -10.95
N ILE A 113 6.45 -10.78 -9.90
CA ILE A 113 7.68 -11.05 -9.16
C ILE A 113 7.58 -12.35 -8.37
N PHE A 114 6.44 -12.68 -7.77
CA PHE A 114 6.23 -13.96 -7.11
C PHE A 114 6.37 -15.13 -8.10
N LYS A 115 5.80 -15.02 -9.31
CA LYS A 115 6.00 -16.02 -10.38
C LYS A 115 7.44 -16.10 -10.87
N LEU A 116 8.16 -15.00 -10.85
CA LEU A 116 9.57 -14.94 -11.25
C LEU A 116 10.47 -15.67 -10.25
N LEU A 117 10.23 -15.46 -8.95
CA LEU A 117 11.16 -15.84 -7.88
C LEU A 117 10.79 -17.16 -7.19
N CYS A 118 9.49 -17.51 -7.13
CA CYS A 118 9.00 -18.58 -6.27
C CYS A 118 8.45 -19.76 -7.07
N ASN A 119 8.86 -20.96 -6.71
CA ASN A 119 8.12 -22.17 -7.02
C ASN A 119 6.91 -22.30 -6.07
N ALA A 120 5.93 -23.14 -6.44
CA ALA A 120 4.76 -23.38 -5.60
C ALA A 120 5.17 -23.85 -4.19
N GLY A 121 4.68 -23.17 -3.16
CA GLY A 121 4.94 -23.44 -1.76
C GLY A 121 6.23 -22.85 -1.19
N GLU A 122 7.04 -22.15 -1.99
CA GLU A 122 8.19 -21.39 -1.46
C GLU A 122 7.74 -20.11 -0.75
N GLY A 123 8.60 -19.58 0.13
CA GLY A 123 8.27 -18.51 1.06
C GLY A 123 8.74 -17.13 0.64
N VAL A 124 7.91 -16.12 0.96
CA VAL A 124 8.26 -14.70 0.91
C VAL A 124 8.06 -14.10 2.30
N LEU A 125 9.02 -13.29 2.73
CA LEU A 125 8.97 -12.60 4.02
C LEU A 125 8.30 -11.23 3.85
N VAL A 126 7.23 -10.98 4.62
CA VAL A 126 6.43 -9.75 4.56
C VAL A 126 6.37 -9.08 5.94
N PRO A 127 6.12 -7.76 6.01
CA PRO A 127 6.01 -7.07 7.30
C PRO A 127 4.76 -7.50 8.07
N ARG A 128 4.82 -7.40 9.41
CA ARG A 128 3.68 -7.46 10.31
C ARG A 128 3.78 -6.32 11.33
N PRO A 129 2.76 -5.44 11.46
CA PRO A 129 1.50 -5.44 10.69
C PRO A 129 1.70 -5.33 9.18
N SER A 130 0.65 -5.58 8.41
CA SER A 130 0.77 -5.73 6.97
C SER A 130 -0.48 -5.24 6.23
N TYR A 131 -0.32 -4.96 4.95
CA TYR A 131 -1.45 -4.65 4.08
C TYR A 131 -2.24 -5.93 3.76
N PRO A 132 -3.55 -5.98 4.02
CA PRO A 132 -4.36 -7.22 3.94
C PRO A 132 -4.33 -7.93 2.59
N LEU A 133 -3.91 -7.25 1.51
CA LEU A 133 -3.88 -7.84 0.17
C LEU A 133 -2.77 -8.89 -0.01
N PHE A 134 -1.74 -8.91 0.84
CA PHE A 134 -0.63 -9.84 0.68
C PHE A 134 -1.07 -11.30 0.77
N ASP A 135 -1.99 -11.63 1.68
CA ASP A 135 -2.52 -13.00 1.80
C ASP A 135 -3.18 -13.48 0.51
N TYR A 136 -4.02 -12.65 -0.09
CA TYR A 136 -4.68 -12.97 -1.36
C TYR A 136 -3.66 -13.09 -2.50
N LEU A 137 -2.70 -12.17 -2.60
CA LEU A 137 -1.67 -12.20 -3.63
C LEU A 137 -0.77 -13.43 -3.50
N ALA A 138 -0.38 -13.80 -2.29
CA ALA A 138 0.41 -14.99 -2.03
C ALA A 138 -0.36 -16.25 -2.38
N GLN A 139 -1.61 -16.37 -1.94
CA GLN A 139 -2.43 -17.54 -2.16
C GLN A 139 -2.70 -17.81 -3.64
N VAL A 140 -3.04 -16.77 -4.44
CA VAL A 140 -3.28 -16.95 -5.88
C VAL A 140 -2.00 -17.30 -6.66
N ASN A 141 -0.83 -17.05 -6.11
CA ASN A 141 0.46 -17.38 -6.70
C ASN A 141 1.11 -18.64 -6.06
N ASP A 142 0.42 -19.38 -5.18
CA ASP A 142 0.95 -20.53 -4.42
C ASP A 142 2.21 -20.21 -3.61
N VAL A 143 2.34 -19.00 -3.12
CA VAL A 143 3.46 -18.55 -2.29
C VAL A 143 3.05 -18.61 -0.82
N LYS A 144 3.96 -18.99 0.07
CA LYS A 144 3.76 -18.96 1.52
C LYS A 144 4.26 -17.63 2.08
N LEU A 145 3.45 -16.97 2.89
CA LEU A 145 3.90 -15.81 3.65
C LEU A 145 4.61 -16.26 4.94
N ARG A 146 5.71 -15.61 5.22
CA ARG A 146 6.40 -15.58 6.50
C ARG A 146 6.47 -14.13 6.94
N HIS A 147 6.52 -13.86 8.24
CA HIS A 147 6.44 -12.52 8.74
C HIS A 147 7.72 -12.10 9.46
N TYR A 148 8.14 -10.86 9.26
CA TYR A 148 9.01 -10.13 10.15
C TYR A 148 8.21 -9.00 10.82
N HIS A 149 8.66 -8.50 11.96
CA HIS A 149 7.86 -7.55 12.74
C HIS A 149 8.34 -6.11 12.55
N LEU A 150 7.38 -5.18 12.43
CA LEU A 150 7.61 -3.80 12.76
C LEU A 150 7.20 -3.60 14.22
N ARG A 151 8.14 -3.16 15.06
CA ARG A 151 7.92 -2.90 16.48
C ARG A 151 7.87 -1.41 16.75
N CYS A 152 6.96 -1.00 17.62
CA CYS A 152 6.82 0.40 18.01
C CYS A 152 7.55 0.64 19.34
N TYR A 153 8.63 1.41 19.31
CA TYR A 153 9.41 1.85 20.47
C TYR A 153 9.28 3.37 20.58
N ASP A 154 8.83 3.88 21.72
CA ASP A 154 8.66 5.32 21.97
C ASP A 154 7.90 6.05 20.86
N SER A 155 6.84 5.41 20.34
CA SER A 155 6.03 5.87 19.20
C SER A 155 6.75 5.90 17.83
N GLU A 156 7.96 5.39 17.73
CA GLU A 156 8.67 5.19 16.46
C GLU A 156 8.62 3.72 16.06
N TRP A 157 8.22 3.46 14.83
CA TRP A 157 8.19 2.12 14.26
C TRP A 157 9.56 1.76 13.69
N ARG A 158 10.03 0.56 13.97
CA ARG A 158 11.31 0.03 13.47
C ARG A 158 11.12 -1.37 12.89
N LEU A 159 11.87 -1.65 11.84
CA LEU A 159 11.97 -3.01 11.32
C LEU A 159 12.75 -3.89 12.30
N ASP A 160 12.22 -5.10 12.52
CA ASP A 160 12.89 -6.17 13.26
C ASP A 160 13.04 -7.37 12.31
N ILE A 161 14.11 -7.36 11.53
CA ILE A 161 14.45 -8.40 10.56
C ILE A 161 15.90 -8.84 10.76
N ASP A 162 16.11 -10.16 10.83
CA ASP A 162 17.42 -10.77 10.95
C ASP A 162 17.64 -11.83 9.85
N ARG A 163 18.86 -12.37 9.79
CA ARG A 163 19.21 -13.40 8.81
C ARG A 163 18.44 -14.70 9.03
N GLU A 164 18.13 -15.06 10.27
CA GLU A 164 17.43 -16.30 10.62
C GLU A 164 15.98 -16.25 10.12
N SER A 165 15.28 -15.12 10.32
CA SER A 165 13.92 -14.93 9.79
C SER A 165 13.87 -14.92 8.26
N ALA A 166 14.93 -14.47 7.60
CA ALA A 166 15.04 -14.44 6.15
C ALA A 166 15.54 -15.75 5.51
N GLU A 167 16.05 -16.70 6.31
CA GLU A 167 16.60 -17.95 5.80
C GLU A 167 15.56 -18.73 4.99
N GLY A 168 15.93 -19.12 3.76
CA GLY A 168 15.07 -19.86 2.83
C GLY A 168 13.91 -19.06 2.23
N ALA A 169 13.77 -17.75 2.52
CA ALA A 169 12.85 -16.88 1.82
C ALA A 169 13.40 -16.55 0.42
N LYS A 170 12.50 -16.47 -0.58
CA LYS A 170 12.86 -16.05 -1.95
C LYS A 170 12.91 -14.56 -2.12
N ALA A 171 12.09 -13.84 -1.33
CA ALA A 171 12.09 -12.38 -1.31
C ALA A 171 11.73 -11.86 0.08
N VAL A 172 12.16 -10.62 0.34
CA VAL A 172 11.69 -9.78 1.45
C VAL A 172 10.91 -8.63 0.87
N VAL A 173 9.67 -8.46 1.32
CA VAL A 173 8.82 -7.33 0.95
C VAL A 173 9.00 -6.21 1.97
N ILE A 174 9.25 -5.00 1.48
CA ILE A 174 9.35 -3.78 2.26
C ILE A 174 8.35 -2.78 1.68
N VAL A 175 7.61 -2.08 2.53
CA VAL A 175 6.71 -1.00 2.12
C VAL A 175 7.28 0.31 2.66
N ASN A 176 7.60 1.25 1.80
CA ASN A 176 8.30 2.49 2.16
C ASN A 176 7.60 3.75 1.61
N PRO A 177 6.94 4.59 2.44
CA PRO A 177 6.64 4.35 3.85
C PRO A 177 5.62 3.22 4.05
N HIS A 178 5.69 2.61 5.21
CA HIS A 178 4.92 1.42 5.55
C HIS A 178 3.42 1.71 5.69
N ASN A 179 2.58 0.80 5.20
CA ASN A 179 1.12 0.83 5.37
C ASN A 179 0.69 -0.29 6.33
N PRO A 180 0.04 0.00 7.49
CA PRO A 180 -0.62 1.27 7.82
C PRO A 180 0.16 2.22 8.74
N THR A 181 1.39 1.87 9.19
CA THR A 181 2.07 2.59 10.27
C THR A 181 2.62 3.96 9.85
N GLY A 182 2.83 4.17 8.55
CA GLY A 182 3.42 5.38 8.02
C GLY A 182 4.94 5.50 8.25
N ALA A 183 5.60 4.46 8.75
CA ALA A 183 7.03 4.47 9.00
C ALA A 183 7.83 4.50 7.68
N PHE A 184 8.78 5.42 7.58
CA PHE A 184 9.77 5.39 6.51
C PHE A 184 10.92 4.45 6.87
N LEU A 185 11.44 3.75 5.87
CA LEU A 185 12.70 3.04 5.96
C LEU A 185 13.83 4.03 6.29
N LYS A 186 14.63 3.73 7.31
CA LYS A 186 15.78 4.52 7.71
C LYS A 186 17.06 3.97 7.06
N ARG A 187 18.09 4.81 6.93
CA ARG A 187 19.38 4.40 6.33
C ARG A 187 20.02 3.19 7.04
N PRO A 188 20.06 3.10 8.38
CA PRO A 188 20.58 1.91 9.05
C PRO A 188 19.76 0.65 8.75
N GLU A 189 18.43 0.73 8.78
CA GLU A 189 17.53 -0.38 8.45
C GLU A 189 17.74 -0.87 7.02
N HIS A 190 17.90 0.06 6.07
CA HIS A 190 18.23 -0.28 4.68
C HIS A 190 19.55 -1.07 4.61
N GLN A 191 20.59 -0.64 5.32
CA GLN A 191 21.87 -1.35 5.36
C GLN A 191 21.75 -2.76 5.93
N GLU A 192 20.95 -2.92 6.99
CA GLU A 192 20.65 -4.23 7.60
C GLU A 192 19.95 -5.15 6.59
N ILE A 193 18.90 -4.67 5.92
CA ILE A 193 18.15 -5.43 4.93
C ILE A 193 19.03 -5.83 3.74
N VAL A 194 19.83 -4.91 3.22
CA VAL A 194 20.79 -5.19 2.16
C VAL A 194 21.81 -6.23 2.63
N GLY A 195 22.27 -6.14 3.88
CA GLY A 195 23.15 -7.14 4.48
C GLY A 195 22.53 -8.55 4.56
N VAL A 196 21.22 -8.65 4.77
CA VAL A 196 20.46 -9.91 4.73
C VAL A 196 20.31 -10.44 3.30
N ALA A 197 20.14 -9.55 2.33
CA ALA A 197 19.88 -9.89 0.93
C ALA A 197 21.14 -10.19 0.10
N LYS A 198 22.33 -9.77 0.55
CA LYS A 198 23.61 -10.06 -0.12
C LYS A 198 23.97 -11.54 -0.11
N GLU A 199 24.88 -11.93 -1.01
CA GLU A 199 25.53 -13.26 -1.02
C GLU A 199 24.54 -14.44 -1.15
N ASN A 200 23.67 -14.39 -2.17
CA ASN A 200 22.62 -15.37 -2.44
C ASN A 200 21.47 -15.40 -1.43
N GLY A 201 21.27 -14.31 -0.72
CA GLY A 201 20.06 -14.06 0.09
C GLY A 201 18.80 -13.81 -0.75
N PRO A 202 17.68 -13.50 -0.10
CA PRO A 202 16.43 -13.20 -0.77
C PRO A 202 16.53 -11.93 -1.63
N ALA A 203 15.74 -11.85 -2.72
CA ALA A 203 15.56 -10.60 -3.44
C ALA A 203 14.76 -9.60 -2.58
N LEU A 204 14.90 -8.30 -2.87
CA LEU A 204 14.12 -7.25 -2.22
C LEU A 204 12.97 -6.83 -3.13
N ILE A 205 11.77 -6.71 -2.57
CA ILE A 205 10.60 -6.12 -3.23
C ILE A 205 10.21 -4.91 -2.41
N VAL A 206 10.43 -3.71 -2.95
CA VAL A 206 10.21 -2.46 -2.20
C VAL A 206 9.06 -1.68 -2.82
N ASP A 207 7.94 -1.61 -2.11
CA ASP A 207 6.76 -0.86 -2.53
C ASP A 207 6.86 0.59 -2.07
N GLU A 208 7.04 1.49 -3.02
CA GLU A 208 7.25 2.93 -2.80
C GLU A 208 6.04 3.78 -3.22
N VAL A 209 4.84 3.20 -3.29
CA VAL A 209 3.64 3.95 -3.74
C VAL A 209 3.33 5.17 -2.88
N PHE A 210 3.73 5.18 -1.61
CA PHE A 210 3.55 6.29 -0.69
C PHE A 210 4.79 7.17 -0.49
N LEU A 211 5.91 6.92 -1.20
CA LEU A 211 7.18 7.61 -0.99
C LEU A 211 7.06 9.15 -1.07
N ASP A 212 6.18 9.66 -1.91
CA ASP A 212 5.95 11.08 -2.14
C ASP A 212 4.93 11.72 -1.16
N TYR A 213 4.62 11.05 -0.06
CA TYR A 213 3.74 11.54 1.01
C TYR A 213 4.42 11.70 2.36
N PRO A 214 5.55 12.40 2.46
CA PRO A 214 6.19 12.68 3.75
C PRO A 214 5.38 13.73 4.53
N LEU A 215 5.10 13.45 5.82
CA LEU A 215 4.39 14.40 6.70
C LEU A 215 5.35 15.38 7.38
N ALA A 216 6.58 14.95 7.66
CA ALA A 216 7.65 15.78 8.21
C ALA A 216 8.97 15.51 7.45
N GLN A 217 9.96 16.34 7.64
CA GLN A 217 11.32 16.07 7.18
C GLN A 217 12.06 15.23 8.22
N ASP A 218 12.87 14.29 7.76
CA ASP A 218 13.76 13.48 8.58
C ASP A 218 14.94 13.01 7.72
N ASP A 219 16.12 13.49 8.01
CA ASP A 219 17.36 13.21 7.25
C ASP A 219 17.84 11.76 7.42
N ARG A 220 17.30 11.03 8.41
CA ARG A 220 17.60 9.60 8.61
C ARG A 220 16.95 8.72 7.54
N ARG A 221 15.92 9.21 6.84
CA ARG A 221 15.17 8.42 5.85
C ARG A 221 16.09 7.96 4.72
N PHE A 222 15.91 6.72 4.36
CA PHE A 222 16.37 6.23 3.07
C PHE A 222 15.39 6.71 1.99
N GLY A 223 15.89 7.16 0.88
CA GLY A 223 15.06 7.61 -0.24
C GLY A 223 14.41 6.44 -0.98
N SER A 224 14.59 6.43 -2.30
CA SER A 224 14.13 5.30 -3.12
C SER A 224 15.24 4.28 -3.31
N THR A 225 14.86 3.00 -3.41
CA THR A 225 15.74 1.87 -3.72
C THR A 225 15.95 1.66 -5.23
N ALA A 226 15.30 2.47 -6.07
CA ALA A 226 15.47 2.38 -7.53
C ALA A 226 16.91 2.73 -7.93
N GLY A 227 17.64 1.72 -8.42
CA GLY A 227 19.08 1.86 -8.75
C GLY A 227 20.03 1.33 -7.67
N ASP A 228 19.52 0.74 -6.58
CA ASP A 228 20.36 0.02 -5.61
C ASP A 228 21.07 -1.14 -6.31
N ALA A 229 22.39 -1.21 -6.18
CA ALA A 229 23.22 -2.19 -6.91
C ALA A 229 23.68 -3.36 -6.05
N GLU A 230 23.42 -3.34 -4.74
CA GLU A 230 24.02 -4.28 -3.80
C GLU A 230 23.26 -5.60 -3.67
N ALA A 231 21.93 -5.58 -3.87
CA ALA A 231 21.06 -6.75 -3.84
C ALA A 231 20.09 -6.72 -5.02
N LEU A 232 19.62 -7.88 -5.48
CA LEU A 232 18.54 -7.93 -6.49
C LEU A 232 17.28 -7.29 -5.91
N THR A 233 16.91 -6.13 -6.46
CA THR A 233 15.84 -5.29 -5.95
C THR A 233 14.80 -4.99 -7.02
N PHE A 234 13.53 -5.14 -6.67
CA PHE A 234 12.38 -4.77 -7.47
C PHE A 234 11.66 -3.61 -6.77
N THR A 235 11.88 -2.40 -7.25
CA THR A 235 11.23 -1.19 -6.71
C THR A 235 9.91 -0.95 -7.43
N LEU A 236 8.82 -0.88 -6.66
CA LEU A 236 7.45 -0.74 -7.18
C LEU A 236 6.92 0.67 -6.94
N ASN A 237 6.21 1.21 -7.91
CA ASN A 237 5.45 2.44 -7.74
C ASN A 237 4.33 2.51 -8.80
N GLY A 238 3.50 3.56 -8.80
CA GLY A 238 2.42 3.70 -9.78
C GLY A 238 1.57 4.95 -9.61
N LEU A 239 0.75 5.24 -10.62
CA LEU A 239 -0.12 6.42 -10.67
C LEU A 239 -1.18 6.45 -9.58
N SER A 240 -1.56 5.30 -9.02
CA SER A 240 -2.66 5.20 -8.04
C SER A 240 -2.47 6.10 -6.84
N LYS A 241 -1.25 6.16 -6.30
CA LYS A 241 -0.91 7.00 -5.15
C LYS A 241 -0.10 8.21 -5.59
N LEU A 242 0.97 7.99 -6.36
CA LEU A 242 1.87 9.05 -6.80
C LEU A 242 1.15 10.22 -7.49
N ALA A 243 0.13 9.95 -8.30
CA ALA A 243 -0.65 10.94 -9.01
C ALA A 243 -2.10 11.06 -8.53
N GLY A 244 -2.52 10.25 -7.54
CA GLY A 244 -3.91 10.15 -7.12
C GLY A 244 -4.86 9.64 -8.22
N LEU A 245 -4.36 8.83 -9.16
CA LEU A 245 -5.08 8.35 -10.35
C LEU A 245 -5.21 6.81 -10.37
N PRO A 246 -5.89 6.18 -9.38
CA PRO A 246 -5.99 4.72 -9.30
C PRO A 246 -6.77 4.11 -10.48
N GLN A 247 -7.68 4.86 -11.09
CA GLN A 247 -8.49 4.46 -12.24
C GLN A 247 -7.66 4.29 -13.53
N MET A 248 -6.48 4.90 -13.61
CA MET A 248 -5.61 4.79 -14.80
C MET A 248 -4.92 3.44 -14.92
N LYS A 249 -4.86 2.66 -13.85
CA LYS A 249 -4.32 1.32 -13.85
C LYS A 249 -2.94 1.23 -14.52
N LEU A 250 -1.98 2.04 -14.05
CA LEU A 250 -0.59 1.99 -14.44
C LEU A 250 0.32 2.06 -13.23
N GLY A 251 1.14 1.05 -13.06
CA GLY A 251 2.27 0.95 -12.15
C GLY A 251 3.53 0.55 -12.90
N TRP A 252 4.61 0.37 -12.18
CA TRP A 252 5.87 -0.08 -12.74
C TRP A 252 6.74 -0.80 -11.74
N ILE A 253 7.67 -1.58 -12.27
CA ILE A 253 8.78 -2.22 -11.56
C ILE A 253 10.07 -1.62 -12.09
N VAL A 254 10.97 -1.19 -11.22
CA VAL A 254 12.37 -0.92 -11.56
C VAL A 254 13.20 -2.08 -11.04
N VAL A 255 13.94 -2.75 -11.92
CA VAL A 255 14.84 -3.85 -11.56
C VAL A 255 16.25 -3.30 -11.40
N SER A 256 16.88 -3.58 -10.26
CA SER A 256 18.25 -3.17 -9.97
C SER A 256 18.98 -4.29 -9.20
N GLY A 257 20.30 -4.15 -9.06
CA GLY A 257 21.12 -5.11 -8.34
C GLY A 257 22.40 -5.52 -9.08
N PRO A 258 23.10 -6.56 -8.62
CA PRO A 258 24.29 -7.09 -9.28
C PRO A 258 24.00 -7.41 -10.75
N PRO A 259 24.83 -6.90 -11.71
CA PRO A 259 24.49 -6.93 -13.13
C PRO A 259 24.06 -8.29 -13.69
N PRO A 260 24.71 -9.42 -13.39
CA PRO A 260 24.30 -10.73 -13.89
C PRO A 260 22.90 -11.16 -13.40
N LEU A 261 22.60 -10.92 -12.11
CA LEU A 261 21.30 -11.25 -11.52
C LEU A 261 20.19 -10.35 -12.09
N ALA A 262 20.43 -9.05 -12.17
CA ALA A 262 19.48 -8.10 -12.70
C ALA A 262 19.18 -8.39 -14.19
N ALA A 263 20.19 -8.71 -15.00
CA ALA A 263 20.00 -9.08 -16.41
C ALA A 263 19.15 -10.34 -16.58
N GLU A 264 19.41 -11.38 -15.81
CA GLU A 264 18.62 -12.62 -15.83
C GLU A 264 17.18 -12.40 -15.35
N ALA A 265 17.00 -11.64 -14.26
CA ALA A 265 15.69 -11.28 -13.76
C ALA A 265 14.87 -10.50 -14.81
N MET A 266 15.49 -9.52 -15.46
CA MET A 266 14.84 -8.72 -16.52
C MET A 266 14.47 -9.58 -17.73
N ALA A 267 15.32 -10.49 -18.18
CA ALA A 267 15.04 -11.37 -19.30
C ALA A 267 13.82 -12.27 -19.05
N ARG A 268 13.72 -12.83 -17.84
CA ARG A 268 12.58 -13.67 -17.44
C ARG A 268 11.31 -12.84 -17.22
N LEU A 269 11.44 -11.68 -16.58
CA LEU A 269 10.31 -10.78 -16.32
C LEU A 269 9.70 -10.27 -17.64
N GLU A 270 10.53 -10.04 -18.67
CA GLU A 270 10.06 -9.64 -19.98
C GLU A 270 9.13 -10.68 -20.60
N ILE A 271 9.46 -11.97 -20.49
CA ILE A 271 8.61 -13.07 -20.99
C ILE A 271 7.29 -13.12 -20.19
N LEU A 272 7.33 -12.93 -18.86
CA LEU A 272 6.14 -12.87 -18.04
C LEU A 272 5.24 -11.68 -18.44
N CYS A 273 5.81 -10.51 -18.66
CA CYS A 273 5.06 -9.33 -19.11
C CYS A 273 4.49 -9.51 -20.52
N ASP A 274 5.24 -10.13 -21.45
CA ASP A 274 4.79 -10.42 -22.81
C ASP A 274 3.57 -11.36 -22.84
N THR A 275 3.48 -12.27 -21.88
CA THR A 275 2.35 -13.18 -21.74
C THR A 275 1.02 -12.46 -21.51
N TYR A 276 1.02 -11.31 -20.87
CA TYR A 276 -0.19 -10.57 -20.49
C TYR A 276 -0.39 -9.28 -21.26
N LEU A 277 0.68 -8.51 -21.52
CA LEU A 277 0.66 -7.18 -22.15
C LEU A 277 -0.41 -6.28 -21.53
N SER A 278 -0.47 -6.27 -20.19
CA SER A 278 -1.60 -5.83 -19.41
C SER A 278 -1.89 -4.32 -19.45
N VAL A 279 -0.86 -3.49 -19.72
CA VAL A 279 -1.03 -2.02 -19.71
C VAL A 279 -1.53 -1.52 -21.04
N ASN A 280 -2.69 -0.88 -21.06
CA ASN A 280 -3.29 -0.34 -22.25
C ASN A 280 -2.51 0.84 -22.86
N SER A 281 -2.52 0.95 -24.21
CA SER A 281 -1.80 2.01 -24.94
C SER A 281 -2.25 3.44 -24.59
N PRO A 282 -3.55 3.74 -24.40
CA PRO A 282 -4.00 5.09 -24.05
C PRO A 282 -3.30 5.65 -22.81
N VAL A 283 -3.19 4.87 -21.75
CA VAL A 283 -2.57 5.33 -20.50
C VAL A 283 -1.05 5.46 -20.64
N GLN A 284 -0.40 4.55 -21.36
CA GLN A 284 1.04 4.64 -21.63
C GLN A 284 1.40 5.90 -22.42
N VAL A 285 0.64 6.21 -23.46
CA VAL A 285 0.81 7.41 -24.30
C VAL A 285 0.52 8.68 -23.50
N ALA A 286 -0.47 8.62 -22.61
CA ALA A 286 -0.87 9.74 -21.76
C ALA A 286 0.06 9.97 -20.56
N LEU A 287 1.01 9.08 -20.27
CA LEU A 287 1.80 9.13 -19.02
C LEU A 287 2.51 10.48 -18.79
N PRO A 288 3.14 11.15 -19.81
CA PRO A 288 3.78 12.44 -19.58
C PRO A 288 2.83 13.50 -19.01
N PRO A 289 1.68 13.81 -19.65
CA PRO A 289 0.73 14.77 -19.07
C PRO A 289 0.07 14.28 -17.77
N LEU A 290 -0.17 12.97 -17.59
CA LEU A 290 -0.73 12.42 -16.35
C LEU A 290 0.21 12.63 -15.16
N MET A 291 1.51 12.41 -15.32
CA MET A 291 2.51 12.66 -14.27
C MET A 291 2.58 14.14 -13.90
N LYS A 292 2.60 15.04 -14.90
CA LYS A 292 2.61 16.49 -14.67
C LYS A 292 1.36 16.96 -13.91
N THR A 293 0.19 16.54 -14.37
CA THR A 293 -1.10 16.91 -13.79
C THR A 293 -1.30 16.27 -12.42
N GLY A 294 -0.90 15.02 -12.27
CA GLY A 294 -0.93 14.27 -11.01
C GLY A 294 -0.13 14.91 -9.88
N GLY A 295 0.92 15.67 -10.20
CA GLY A 295 1.66 16.44 -9.20
C GLY A 295 0.79 17.46 -8.44
N ARG A 296 -0.17 18.10 -9.13
CA ARG A 296 -1.16 19.01 -8.48
C ARG A 296 -2.15 18.26 -7.59
N VAL A 297 -2.62 17.12 -8.05
CA VAL A 297 -3.52 16.25 -7.26
C VAL A 297 -2.80 15.76 -6.01
N ARG A 298 -1.57 15.25 -6.16
CA ARG A 298 -0.72 14.80 -5.05
C ARG A 298 -0.52 15.89 -3.99
N SER A 299 -0.26 17.13 -4.42
CA SER A 299 -0.07 18.24 -3.49
C SER A 299 -1.30 18.53 -2.64
N GLN A 300 -2.50 18.48 -3.22
CA GLN A 300 -3.77 18.63 -2.49
C GLN A 300 -3.98 17.48 -1.50
N ILE A 301 -3.71 16.24 -1.92
CA ILE A 301 -3.80 15.06 -1.05
C ILE A 301 -2.82 15.19 0.12
N LEU A 302 -1.58 15.55 -0.13
CA LEU A 302 -0.57 15.73 0.92
C LEU A 302 -0.96 16.80 1.94
N GLN A 303 -1.49 17.94 1.46
CA GLN A 303 -2.00 18.99 2.33
C GLN A 303 -3.15 18.47 3.21
N ARG A 304 -4.13 17.77 2.62
CA ARG A 304 -5.27 17.15 3.31
C ARG A 304 -4.81 16.18 4.40
N VAL A 305 -3.90 15.29 4.05
CA VAL A 305 -3.36 14.29 4.98
C VAL A 305 -2.63 14.95 6.16
N LYS A 306 -1.82 15.99 5.88
CA LYS A 306 -1.14 16.77 6.95
C LYS A 306 -2.16 17.46 7.87
N SER A 307 -3.16 18.12 7.32
CA SER A 307 -4.21 18.81 8.08
C SER A 307 -4.99 17.85 8.97
N ASN A 308 -5.42 16.71 8.42
CA ASN A 308 -6.15 15.69 9.15
C ASN A 308 -5.28 15.01 10.23
N TYR A 309 -4.01 14.76 9.96
CA TYR A 309 -3.10 14.22 10.96
C TYR A 309 -2.90 15.18 12.15
N GLU A 310 -2.73 16.47 11.89
CA GLU A 310 -2.64 17.47 12.96
C GLU A 310 -3.95 17.60 13.77
N THR A 311 -5.10 17.49 13.08
CA THR A 311 -6.42 17.46 13.75
C THR A 311 -6.52 16.25 14.69
N LEU A 312 -6.11 15.07 14.20
CA LEU A 312 -6.13 13.84 14.99
C LEU A 312 -5.20 13.93 16.20
N ARG A 313 -3.95 14.42 16.02
CA ARG A 313 -2.98 14.62 17.10
C ARG A 313 -3.54 15.54 18.19
N LYS A 314 -4.12 16.68 17.81
CA LYS A 314 -4.69 17.63 18.77
C LYS A 314 -5.86 17.02 19.55
N ALA A 315 -6.75 16.30 18.88
CA ALA A 315 -7.91 15.70 19.51
C ALA A 315 -7.54 14.58 20.51
N THR A 316 -6.42 13.88 20.27
CA THR A 316 -5.99 12.76 21.13
C THR A 316 -4.99 13.17 22.22
N LEU A 317 -4.56 14.42 22.28
CA LEU A 317 -3.46 14.87 23.18
C LEU A 317 -3.72 14.61 24.66
N ASN A 318 -4.96 14.76 25.12
CA ASN A 318 -5.37 14.54 26.52
C ASN A 318 -6.48 13.49 26.62
N SER A 319 -6.52 12.55 25.70
CA SER A 319 -7.53 11.52 25.59
C SER A 319 -6.97 10.16 26.06
N PRO A 320 -7.83 9.23 26.51
CA PRO A 320 -7.42 7.85 26.76
C PRO A 320 -6.90 7.10 25.52
N CYS A 321 -7.23 7.56 24.31
CA CYS A 321 -6.61 7.06 23.09
C CYS A 321 -5.47 7.98 22.64
N SER A 322 -4.47 7.41 21.97
CA SER A 322 -3.32 8.14 21.46
C SER A 322 -3.05 7.77 20.00
N VAL A 323 -2.67 8.77 19.19
CA VAL A 323 -2.19 8.51 17.84
C VAL A 323 -0.70 8.20 17.87
N LEU A 324 -0.29 7.14 17.19
CA LEU A 324 1.12 6.82 17.01
C LEU A 324 1.75 7.75 15.96
N ASN A 325 3.07 7.88 16.02
CA ASN A 325 3.79 8.74 15.08
C ASN A 325 3.62 8.24 13.65
N VAL A 326 3.19 9.14 12.75
CA VAL A 326 3.05 8.89 11.32
C VAL A 326 4.06 9.76 10.58
N GLU A 327 4.99 9.13 9.90
CA GLU A 327 6.02 9.84 9.14
C GLU A 327 5.61 10.11 7.70
N GLY A 328 4.69 9.28 7.14
CA GLY A 328 4.20 9.41 5.78
C GLY A 328 3.01 8.51 5.46
N GLY A 329 2.56 8.55 4.21
CA GLY A 329 1.40 7.77 3.76
C GLY A 329 0.06 8.45 4.02
N TRP A 330 -1.03 7.65 3.99
CA TRP A 330 -2.41 8.14 4.08
C TRP A 330 -3.18 7.64 5.30
N TYR A 331 -2.54 6.89 6.18
CA TYR A 331 -3.17 6.26 7.34
C TYR A 331 -2.51 6.70 8.64
N ALA A 332 -3.28 6.63 9.70
CA ALA A 332 -2.79 6.77 11.07
C ALA A 332 -3.25 5.60 11.92
N VAL A 333 -2.40 5.19 12.84
CA VAL A 333 -2.69 4.15 13.83
C VAL A 333 -3.00 4.82 15.16
N LEU A 334 -4.17 4.52 15.70
CA LEU A 334 -4.61 4.91 17.04
C LEU A 334 -4.40 3.75 18.01
N ARG A 335 -3.85 4.02 19.16
CA ARG A 335 -3.86 3.10 20.31
C ARG A 335 -5.09 3.40 21.13
N ALA A 336 -6.02 2.47 21.20
CA ALA A 336 -7.21 2.53 22.04
C ALA A 336 -6.92 1.96 23.44
N PRO A 337 -7.69 2.35 24.48
CA PRO A 337 -7.61 1.73 25.80
C PRO A 337 -7.90 0.22 25.75
N GLN A 338 -7.18 -0.56 26.55
CA GLN A 338 -7.31 -2.02 26.59
C GLN A 338 -8.53 -2.53 27.37
N THR A 339 -9.53 -1.68 27.61
CA THR A 339 -10.82 -2.08 28.21
C THR A 339 -11.68 -2.89 27.23
N LYS A 340 -11.42 -2.77 25.94
CA LYS A 340 -12.07 -3.51 24.85
C LYS A 340 -11.05 -3.90 23.78
N SER A 341 -11.36 -4.94 23.01
CA SER A 341 -10.59 -5.29 21.82
C SER A 341 -10.76 -4.22 20.72
N ASP A 342 -9.88 -4.23 19.75
CA ASP A 342 -9.95 -3.37 18.56
C ASP A 342 -11.27 -3.56 17.77
N GLU A 343 -11.77 -4.79 17.66
CA GLU A 343 -13.06 -5.07 17.03
C GLU A 343 -14.22 -4.50 17.84
N GLU A 344 -14.23 -4.70 19.15
CA GLU A 344 -15.27 -4.16 20.03
C GLU A 344 -15.31 -2.62 19.98
N TRP A 345 -14.13 -1.96 19.92
CA TRP A 345 -14.06 -0.51 19.73
C TRP A 345 -14.62 -0.09 18.37
N ALA A 346 -14.24 -0.77 17.28
CA ALA A 346 -14.75 -0.45 15.93
C ALA A 346 -16.28 -0.61 15.86
N ILE A 347 -16.82 -1.70 16.41
CA ILE A 347 -18.27 -1.92 16.51
C ILE A 347 -18.94 -0.82 17.33
N ARG A 348 -18.39 -0.48 18.50
CA ARG A 348 -18.95 0.53 19.38
C ARG A 348 -19.02 1.92 18.72
N LEU A 349 -17.96 2.30 18.02
CA LEU A 349 -17.90 3.58 17.29
C LEU A 349 -18.96 3.61 16.17
N LEU A 350 -19.10 2.51 15.45
CA LEU A 350 -20.10 2.38 14.41
C LEU A 350 -21.53 2.41 14.95
N GLU A 351 -21.82 1.69 16.05
CA GLU A 351 -23.13 1.67 16.69
C GLU A 351 -23.54 3.02 17.24
N LYS A 352 -22.64 3.70 17.96
CA LYS A 352 -22.98 4.91 18.73
C LYS A 352 -22.99 6.18 17.91
N ALA A 353 -22.07 6.30 16.95
CA ALA A 353 -21.90 7.54 16.17
C ALA A 353 -21.86 7.32 14.65
N GLY A 354 -22.00 6.10 14.17
CA GLY A 354 -21.88 5.81 12.74
C GLY A 354 -20.44 5.96 12.22
N ILE A 355 -19.44 5.95 13.08
CA ILE A 355 -18.04 6.11 12.68
C ILE A 355 -17.47 4.73 12.33
N TYR A 356 -17.06 4.56 11.09
CA TYR A 356 -16.45 3.33 10.61
C TYR A 356 -14.94 3.49 10.55
N VAL A 357 -14.22 2.63 11.29
CA VAL A 357 -12.75 2.55 11.35
C VAL A 357 -12.32 1.11 11.13
N TYR A 358 -11.09 0.89 10.70
CA TYR A 358 -10.54 -0.46 10.68
C TYR A 358 -10.04 -0.88 12.07
N PRO A 359 -10.45 -2.03 12.59
CA PRO A 359 -9.76 -2.67 13.71
C PRO A 359 -8.36 -3.14 13.29
N GLY A 360 -7.43 -3.15 14.23
CA GLY A 360 -6.02 -3.48 13.96
C GLY A 360 -5.80 -4.86 13.37
N TYR A 361 -6.63 -5.84 13.77
CA TYR A 361 -6.50 -7.20 13.25
C TYR A 361 -6.66 -7.31 11.72
N PHE A 362 -7.31 -6.35 11.05
CA PHE A 362 -7.36 -6.28 9.58
C PHE A 362 -5.99 -6.08 8.94
N PHE A 363 -5.03 -5.59 9.69
CA PHE A 363 -3.66 -5.36 9.27
C PHE A 363 -2.67 -6.29 9.99
N ASP A 364 -3.15 -7.38 10.59
CA ASP A 364 -2.33 -8.34 11.33
C ASP A 364 -1.52 -7.74 12.48
N PHE A 365 -2.05 -6.75 13.19
CA PHE A 365 -1.42 -6.32 14.45
C PHE A 365 -1.46 -7.46 15.47
N ASP A 366 -0.34 -7.72 16.15
CA ASP A 366 -0.25 -8.76 17.18
C ASP A 366 -1.06 -8.44 18.44
N GLU A 367 -1.33 -7.15 18.68
CA GLU A 367 -2.04 -6.69 19.85
C GLU A 367 -3.41 -6.10 19.48
N HIS A 368 -4.47 -6.53 20.15
CA HIS A 368 -5.86 -6.09 19.93
C HIS A 368 -6.17 -4.73 20.60
N LYS A 369 -5.38 -3.71 20.30
CA LYS A 369 -5.52 -2.36 20.87
C LYS A 369 -5.38 -1.24 19.83
N TYR A 370 -5.28 -1.59 18.55
CA TYR A 370 -5.05 -0.61 17.50
C TYR A 370 -6.28 -0.43 16.61
N LEU A 371 -6.53 0.83 16.26
CA LEU A 371 -7.49 1.20 15.23
C LEU A 371 -6.73 1.91 14.11
N VAL A 372 -7.14 1.70 12.88
CA VAL A 372 -6.51 2.33 11.71
C VAL A 372 -7.53 3.24 11.03
N VAL A 373 -7.12 4.49 10.79
CA VAL A 373 -7.94 5.50 10.13
C VAL A 373 -7.24 6.08 8.92
N SER A 374 -8.01 6.35 7.87
CA SER A 374 -7.56 7.12 6.70
C SER A 374 -7.51 8.61 7.04
N LEU A 375 -6.48 9.28 6.55
CA LEU A 375 -6.30 10.74 6.65
C LEU A 375 -6.83 11.48 5.40
N LEU A 376 -7.52 10.78 4.49
CA LEU A 376 -8.03 11.35 3.25
C LEU A 376 -9.40 12.03 3.34
N PRO A 377 -10.33 11.67 4.26
CA PRO A 377 -11.65 12.28 4.30
C PRO A 377 -11.59 13.81 4.33
N ASN A 378 -12.69 14.46 3.91
CA ASN A 378 -12.81 15.91 3.99
C ASN A 378 -12.51 16.42 5.40
N GLU A 379 -11.77 17.51 5.52
CA GLU A 379 -11.25 18.03 6.79
C GLU A 379 -12.34 18.29 7.84
N GLN A 380 -13.46 18.87 7.44
CA GLN A 380 -14.57 19.15 8.36
C GLN A 380 -15.25 17.88 8.84
N ALA A 381 -15.54 16.94 7.93
CA ALA A 381 -16.12 15.65 8.26
C ALA A 381 -15.17 14.82 9.13
N PHE A 382 -13.85 14.85 8.84
CA PHE A 382 -12.83 14.19 9.62
C PHE A 382 -12.76 14.76 11.05
N ALA A 383 -12.71 16.09 11.19
CA ALA A 383 -12.62 16.73 12.51
C ALA A 383 -13.82 16.38 13.41
N SER A 384 -15.05 16.46 12.87
CA SER A 384 -16.27 16.10 13.63
C SER A 384 -16.28 14.62 14.01
N SER A 385 -15.85 13.74 13.12
CA SER A 385 -15.77 12.29 13.40
C SER A 385 -14.75 11.97 14.46
N VAL A 386 -13.56 12.58 14.42
CA VAL A 386 -12.51 12.39 15.43
C VAL A 386 -12.94 12.90 16.80
N GLN A 387 -13.60 14.06 16.88
CA GLN A 387 -14.15 14.56 18.15
C GLN A 387 -15.17 13.58 18.76
N SER A 388 -16.08 13.06 17.94
CA SER A 388 -17.05 12.07 18.41
C SER A 388 -16.41 10.74 18.80
N LEU A 389 -15.37 10.30 18.09
CA LEU A 389 -14.59 9.13 18.43
C LEU A 389 -13.96 9.27 19.83
N VAL A 390 -13.27 10.38 20.06
CA VAL A 390 -12.62 10.67 21.35
C VAL A 390 -13.64 10.72 22.47
N ALA A 391 -14.76 11.42 22.29
CA ALA A 391 -15.82 11.50 23.29
C ALA A 391 -16.41 10.12 23.67
N ILE A 392 -16.61 9.23 22.68
CA ILE A 392 -17.08 7.86 22.95
C ILE A 392 -16.05 7.06 23.75
N VAL A 393 -14.77 7.19 23.43
CA VAL A 393 -13.71 6.50 24.17
C VAL A 393 -13.64 7.00 25.60
N GLU A 394 -13.68 8.31 25.85
CA GLU A 394 -13.68 8.92 27.18
C GLU A 394 -14.86 8.47 28.05
N GLN A 395 -16.08 8.50 27.49
CA GLN A 395 -17.29 8.06 28.20
C GLN A 395 -17.21 6.59 28.63
N ASN A 396 -16.63 5.73 27.81
CA ASN A 396 -16.51 4.31 28.14
C ASN A 396 -15.41 4.02 29.16
N CYS A 397 -14.38 4.86 29.27
CA CYS A 397 -13.35 4.74 30.32
C CYS A 397 -13.79 5.29 31.69
N GLN A 398 -14.82 6.15 31.74
CA GLN A 398 -15.36 6.70 32.99
C GLN A 398 -16.43 5.80 33.63
N THR A 399 -17.00 4.86 32.89
CA THR A 399 -18.09 3.98 33.32
C THR A 399 -17.62 2.59 33.76
N GLU A 400 -16.36 2.29 33.63
CA GLU A 400 -15.65 1.09 34.14
C GLU A 400 -14.73 1.49 35.31
#